data_d8d76fb86c1443512e3d461fb1ba411b
#
_entry.id   d8d76fb86c1443512e3d461fb1ba411b
#
_cell.length_a   1.000
_cell.length_b   1.000
_cell.length_c   1.000
_cell.angle_alpha   90.00
_cell.angle_beta   90.00
_cell.angle_gamma   90.00
#
_symmetry.space_group_name_H-M   'P 1'
#
loop_
_entity.id
_entity.type
_entity.pdbx_description
1 polymer ?
#
loop_
_entity_poly.entity_id
_entity_poly.type
_entity_poly.pdbx_seq_one_letter_code
_entity_poly.pdbx_strand_id
1 'polypeptide(L)'
;MLVVDDTDFNRTLITAMLRQAGFRRIQHAVDGIDALRKIGDELPDLVILDIVMPGLDGFEVCRHLRADPRFSDLPVLVQTALSNTEDRNKAFQLGTTDLITKPIDRNELLARVRIHLENRVLIQDLQLYRARLESELGMAREMYNHLLPTPALFDQIGRDSGVRIRHHTAVSSELGGDLWGIIPLSERRFGLYLLDMTGTGVSAALNAFRMHTVLHELAPLAGDPSRFLGEVNARAVDLFESGERVSVIYGVIDPMIGTFTYATAAAGRPILLQCGNRVAELGDSDGASVGESGGSVFPARVLPFGPGARLLLYNNAVAAALPVECISSAPEALAELAAPALGSPTLVEACARVTSALARVVGDRPREDMTLIFLAKEAFQSPRAKAAS
;
A
#
# COMPACT_ATOMS: atom_id res chain seq x y z
N MET A 1 14.54 36.32 -3.85
CA MET A 1 13.26 37.03 -3.92
C MET A 1 13.21 37.88 -5.16
N LEU A 2 12.02 38.14 -5.71
CA LEU A 2 11.79 39.00 -6.87
C LEU A 2 10.85 40.15 -6.49
N VAL A 3 11.25 41.39 -6.77
CA VAL A 3 10.41 42.61 -6.58
C VAL A 3 9.98 43.08 -7.97
N VAL A 4 8.67 43.15 -8.19
CA VAL A 4 8.03 43.46 -9.45
C VAL A 4 7.15 44.72 -9.27
N ASP A 5 7.51 45.80 -9.94
CA ASP A 5 6.78 47.06 -9.92
C ASP A 5 7.26 47.88 -11.14
N ASP A 6 6.42 48.58 -11.84
CA ASP A 6 6.81 49.35 -13.04
C ASP A 6 7.60 50.61 -12.65
N THR A 7 7.44 51.11 -11.44
CA THR A 7 8.06 52.35 -10.91
C THR A 7 9.40 52.02 -10.24
N ASP A 8 10.49 52.60 -10.74
CA ASP A 8 11.84 52.41 -10.19
C ASP A 8 11.97 52.83 -8.73
N PHE A 9 11.27 53.91 -8.35
CA PHE A 9 11.23 54.39 -6.97
C PHE A 9 10.69 53.29 -6.03
N ASN A 10 9.59 52.64 -6.36
CA ASN A 10 8.99 51.59 -5.52
C ASN A 10 9.92 50.40 -5.40
N ARG A 11 10.50 49.92 -6.50
CA ARG A 11 11.48 48.80 -6.50
C ARG A 11 12.66 49.13 -5.58
N THR A 12 13.19 50.39 -5.67
CA THR A 12 14.33 50.84 -4.85
C THR A 12 13.94 50.91 -3.37
N LEU A 13 12.79 51.47 -3.05
CA LEU A 13 12.27 51.61 -1.67
C LEU A 13 12.08 50.23 -1.00
N ILE A 14 11.36 49.32 -1.67
CA ILE A 14 11.14 47.95 -1.16
C ILE A 14 12.47 47.23 -0.96
N THR A 15 13.36 47.30 -1.94
CA THR A 15 14.69 46.70 -1.86
C THR A 15 15.51 47.26 -0.68
N ALA A 16 15.45 48.56 -0.43
CA ALA A 16 16.13 49.15 0.70
C ALA A 16 15.60 48.64 2.04
N MET A 17 14.27 48.50 2.18
CA MET A 17 13.62 47.97 3.38
C MET A 17 14.06 46.50 3.62
N LEU A 18 14.05 45.67 2.56
CA LEU A 18 14.47 44.26 2.62
C LEU A 18 15.96 44.10 2.94
N ARG A 19 16.82 44.91 2.30
CA ARG A 19 18.28 44.88 2.56
C ARG A 19 18.64 45.27 3.99
N GLN A 20 17.97 46.28 4.54
CA GLN A 20 18.14 46.68 5.96
C GLN A 20 17.75 45.54 6.92
N ALA A 21 16.81 44.69 6.53
CA ALA A 21 16.41 43.52 7.30
C ALA A 21 17.30 42.28 7.09
N GLY A 22 18.38 42.40 6.28
CA GLY A 22 19.38 41.33 6.05
C GLY A 22 19.14 40.48 4.78
N PHE A 23 18.10 40.74 4.00
CA PHE A 23 17.87 40.06 2.74
C PHE A 23 18.83 40.53 1.67
N ARG A 24 19.59 39.64 1.03
CA ARG A 24 20.65 40.05 0.10
C ARG A 24 20.39 39.68 -1.36
N ARG A 25 19.71 38.54 -1.64
CA ARG A 25 19.42 38.06 -3.00
C ARG A 25 18.06 38.57 -3.44
N ILE A 26 18.06 39.80 -4.04
CA ILE A 26 16.85 40.50 -4.48
C ILE A 26 17.04 40.81 -5.96
N GLN A 27 16.18 40.30 -6.80
CA GLN A 27 16.06 40.58 -8.23
C GLN A 27 14.90 41.56 -8.44
N HIS A 28 14.93 42.27 -9.56
CA HIS A 28 13.87 43.22 -9.93
C HIS A 28 13.26 42.79 -11.26
N ALA A 29 11.97 43.05 -11.44
CA ALA A 29 11.31 43.02 -12.74
C ALA A 29 10.50 44.31 -12.91
N VAL A 30 10.44 44.78 -14.14
CA VAL A 30 9.84 46.09 -14.49
C VAL A 30 8.38 45.96 -14.95
N ASP A 31 7.94 44.77 -15.29
CA ASP A 31 6.57 44.48 -15.71
C ASP A 31 6.27 42.95 -15.52
N GLY A 32 5.04 42.55 -15.80
CA GLY A 32 4.59 41.17 -15.65
C GLY A 32 5.29 40.17 -16.60
N ILE A 33 5.67 40.58 -17.78
CA ILE A 33 6.36 39.72 -18.77
C ILE A 33 7.79 39.45 -18.30
N ASP A 34 8.51 40.50 -17.86
CA ASP A 34 9.87 40.35 -17.31
C ASP A 34 9.84 39.50 -16.02
N ALA A 35 8.78 39.67 -15.21
CA ALA A 35 8.59 38.86 -14.02
C ALA A 35 8.45 37.37 -14.34
N LEU A 36 7.55 37.00 -15.24
CA LEU A 36 7.35 35.60 -15.64
C LEU A 36 8.61 34.99 -16.27
N ARG A 37 9.32 35.76 -17.09
CA ARG A 37 10.59 35.34 -17.67
C ARG A 37 11.61 35.01 -16.56
N LYS A 38 11.84 35.94 -15.63
CA LYS A 38 12.83 35.78 -14.55
C LYS A 38 12.45 34.66 -13.58
N ILE A 39 11.16 34.46 -13.29
CA ILE A 39 10.69 33.32 -12.48
C ILE A 39 10.97 31.98 -13.21
N GLY A 40 10.82 31.95 -14.53
CA GLY A 40 11.13 30.77 -15.33
C GLY A 40 12.65 30.46 -15.43
N ASP A 41 13.47 31.51 -15.48
CA ASP A 41 14.94 31.37 -15.56
C ASP A 41 15.54 30.96 -14.21
N GLU A 42 15.11 31.60 -13.11
CA GLU A 42 15.56 31.32 -11.73
C GLU A 42 14.40 31.49 -10.76
N LEU A 43 13.93 30.38 -10.20
CA LEU A 43 12.79 30.35 -9.29
C LEU A 43 13.09 31.12 -7.98
N PRO A 44 12.42 32.24 -7.70
CA PRO A 44 12.60 32.96 -6.44
C PRO A 44 11.87 32.28 -5.28
N ASP A 45 12.33 32.50 -4.05
CA ASP A 45 11.65 31.99 -2.86
C ASP A 45 10.35 32.74 -2.55
N LEU A 46 10.22 34.00 -3.01
CA LEU A 46 9.07 34.85 -2.81
C LEU A 46 9.03 35.98 -3.87
N VAL A 47 7.84 36.32 -4.33
CA VAL A 47 7.58 37.42 -5.23
C VAL A 47 6.80 38.52 -4.50
N ILE A 48 7.27 39.77 -4.61
CA ILE A 48 6.52 40.96 -4.22
C ILE A 48 6.08 41.63 -5.53
N LEU A 49 4.79 41.73 -5.76
CA LEU A 49 4.20 42.04 -7.06
C LEU A 49 3.23 43.20 -6.98
N ASP A 50 3.46 44.26 -7.77
CA ASP A 50 2.45 45.28 -7.97
C ASP A 50 1.30 44.74 -8.84
N ILE A 51 0.07 45.14 -8.51
CA ILE A 51 -1.11 44.81 -9.31
C ILE A 51 -1.17 45.67 -10.56
N VAL A 52 -0.95 46.97 -10.40
CA VAL A 52 -1.18 47.97 -11.47
C VAL A 52 0.10 48.18 -12.25
N MET A 53 0.26 47.46 -13.34
CA MET A 53 1.39 47.59 -14.24
C MET A 53 0.92 47.64 -15.69
N PRO A 54 1.64 48.33 -16.60
CA PRO A 54 1.31 48.33 -18.03
C PRO A 54 1.54 46.97 -18.67
N GLY A 55 0.68 46.60 -19.60
CA GLY A 55 0.77 45.34 -20.33
C GLY A 55 0.14 44.17 -19.53
N LEU A 56 0.95 43.30 -19.01
CA LEU A 56 0.51 42.18 -18.19
C LEU A 56 0.40 42.61 -16.72
N ASP A 57 -0.83 42.70 -16.20
CA ASP A 57 -1.08 43.13 -14.81
C ASP A 57 -0.70 42.05 -13.77
N GLY A 58 -0.63 42.44 -12.48
CA GLY A 58 -0.23 41.51 -11.41
C GLY A 58 -1.20 40.35 -11.20
N PHE A 59 -2.49 40.54 -11.48
CA PHE A 59 -3.46 39.43 -11.41
C PHE A 59 -3.27 38.40 -12.49
N GLU A 60 -2.92 38.85 -13.70
CA GLU A 60 -2.61 37.93 -14.81
C GLU A 60 -1.31 37.16 -14.55
N VAL A 61 -0.29 37.82 -13.97
CA VAL A 61 0.92 37.12 -13.50
C VAL A 61 0.56 36.01 -12.49
N CYS A 62 -0.25 36.32 -11.46
CA CYS A 62 -0.69 35.33 -10.48
C CYS A 62 -1.39 34.15 -11.15
N ARG A 63 -2.30 34.40 -12.09
CA ARG A 63 -3.04 33.36 -12.82
C ARG A 63 -2.08 32.45 -13.60
N HIS A 64 -1.10 33.01 -14.28
CA HIS A 64 -0.08 32.23 -15.00
C HIS A 64 0.74 31.35 -14.03
N LEU A 65 1.16 31.90 -12.88
CA LEU A 65 1.92 31.14 -11.88
C LEU A 65 1.10 29.98 -11.29
N ARG A 66 -0.20 30.17 -11.03
CA ARG A 66 -1.05 29.10 -10.47
C ARG A 66 -1.48 28.06 -11.50
N ALA A 67 -1.44 28.40 -12.79
CA ALA A 67 -1.70 27.44 -13.87
C ALA A 67 -0.53 26.48 -14.14
N ASP A 68 0.70 26.84 -13.74
CA ASP A 68 1.88 26.00 -13.91
C ASP A 68 2.24 25.29 -12.60
N PRO A 69 2.20 23.94 -12.54
CA PRO A 69 2.51 23.17 -11.33
C PRO A 69 3.89 23.49 -10.72
N ARG A 70 4.85 23.94 -11.53
CA ARG A 70 6.19 24.29 -11.05
C ARG A 70 6.20 25.49 -10.12
N PHE A 71 5.20 26.37 -10.22
CA PHE A 71 5.10 27.65 -9.50
C PHE A 71 3.88 27.73 -8.59
N SER A 72 3.08 26.67 -8.49
CA SER A 72 1.82 26.66 -7.71
C SER A 72 2.02 27.07 -6.25
N ASP A 73 3.14 26.66 -5.65
CA ASP A 73 3.49 26.90 -4.25
C ASP A 73 4.37 28.14 -4.04
N LEU A 74 4.66 28.91 -5.11
CA LEU A 74 5.47 30.11 -5.01
C LEU A 74 4.70 31.22 -4.25
N PRO A 75 5.19 31.73 -3.11
CA PRO A 75 4.53 32.81 -2.39
C PRO A 75 4.55 34.11 -3.21
N VAL A 76 3.38 34.68 -3.40
CA VAL A 76 3.20 35.97 -4.09
C VAL A 76 2.51 36.98 -3.14
N LEU A 77 3.27 37.99 -2.69
CA LEU A 77 2.77 39.11 -1.92
C LEU A 77 2.42 40.23 -2.87
N VAL A 78 1.15 40.51 -3.00
CA VAL A 78 0.65 41.49 -3.95
C VAL A 78 0.55 42.86 -3.26
N GLN A 79 1.08 43.93 -3.90
CA GLN A 79 0.96 45.30 -3.48
C GLN A 79 -0.32 45.89 -4.07
N THR A 80 -1.14 46.51 -3.23
CA THR A 80 -2.43 47.03 -3.68
C THR A 80 -2.76 48.38 -3.04
N ALA A 81 -3.35 49.27 -3.82
CA ALA A 81 -4.01 50.49 -3.33
C ALA A 81 -5.48 50.25 -3.00
N LEU A 82 -5.97 49.01 -3.17
CA LEU A 82 -7.35 48.62 -3.04
C LEU A 82 -7.81 48.70 -1.57
N SER A 83 -8.73 49.61 -1.29
CA SER A 83 -9.26 49.85 0.06
C SER A 83 -10.56 49.09 0.34
N ASN A 84 -11.21 48.51 -0.70
CA ASN A 84 -12.48 47.81 -0.54
C ASN A 84 -12.30 46.30 -0.39
N THR A 85 -13.28 45.64 0.25
CA THR A 85 -13.27 44.22 0.55
C THR A 85 -13.45 43.33 -0.69
N GLU A 86 -14.16 43.83 -1.70
CA GLU A 86 -14.45 43.06 -2.93
C GLU A 86 -13.17 42.83 -3.77
N ASP A 87 -12.36 43.88 -3.94
CA ASP A 87 -11.11 43.78 -4.68
C ASP A 87 -10.06 42.90 -3.96
N ARG A 88 -10.04 42.94 -2.62
CA ARG A 88 -9.20 42.05 -1.81
C ARG A 88 -9.61 40.57 -1.99
N ASN A 89 -10.90 40.31 -1.95
CA ASN A 89 -11.43 38.92 -2.19
C ASN A 89 -11.09 38.45 -3.60
N LYS A 90 -11.19 39.30 -4.61
CA LYS A 90 -10.80 39.01 -5.98
C LYS A 90 -9.32 38.64 -6.09
N ALA A 91 -8.43 39.37 -5.39
CA ALA A 91 -7.01 39.06 -5.34
C ALA A 91 -6.75 37.65 -4.81
N PHE A 92 -7.38 37.25 -3.70
CA PHE A 92 -7.24 35.89 -3.15
C PHE A 92 -7.79 34.81 -4.06
N GLN A 93 -8.94 35.04 -4.73
CA GLN A 93 -9.50 34.11 -5.71
C GLN A 93 -8.58 33.88 -6.93
N LEU A 94 -7.75 34.86 -7.27
CA LEU A 94 -6.77 34.77 -8.35
C LEU A 94 -5.44 34.13 -7.93
N GLY A 95 -5.36 33.65 -6.69
CA GLY A 95 -4.23 32.85 -6.19
C GLY A 95 -3.08 33.68 -5.60
N THR A 96 -3.32 34.93 -5.17
CA THR A 96 -2.33 35.64 -4.35
C THR A 96 -2.17 34.95 -3.01
N THR A 97 -0.95 34.91 -2.50
CA THR A 97 -0.70 34.32 -1.18
C THR A 97 -1.08 35.28 -0.08
N ASP A 98 -0.76 36.59 -0.25
CA ASP A 98 -1.07 37.63 0.71
C ASP A 98 -1.06 39.03 0.04
N LEU A 99 -1.50 40.04 0.77
CA LEU A 99 -1.65 41.42 0.28
C LEU A 99 -0.89 42.39 1.17
N ILE A 100 -0.29 43.42 0.56
CA ILE A 100 0.35 44.55 1.24
C ILE A 100 -0.31 45.82 0.72
N THR A 101 -0.80 46.69 1.62
CA THR A 101 -1.46 47.91 1.23
C THR A 101 -0.45 49.02 0.95
N LYS A 102 -0.70 49.82 -0.09
CA LYS A 102 0.02 51.06 -0.37
C LYS A 102 -0.61 52.23 0.41
N PRO A 103 0.17 53.11 1.09
CA PRO A 103 1.63 53.15 1.12
C PRO A 103 2.20 52.01 1.97
N ILE A 104 3.32 51.44 1.50
CA ILE A 104 3.91 50.24 2.12
C ILE A 104 4.51 50.57 3.47
N ASP A 105 3.96 49.96 4.53
CA ASP A 105 4.57 50.01 5.86
C ASP A 105 5.71 48.97 5.93
N ARG A 106 6.86 49.41 6.41
CA ARG A 106 8.06 48.62 6.52
C ARG A 106 7.88 47.39 7.43
N ASN A 107 7.20 47.55 8.55
CA ASN A 107 7.03 46.50 9.53
C ASN A 107 6.06 45.44 9.02
N GLU A 108 4.97 45.87 8.37
CA GLU A 108 4.02 44.96 7.71
C GLU A 108 4.70 44.15 6.60
N LEU A 109 5.45 44.79 5.70
CA LEU A 109 6.20 44.17 4.64
C LEU A 109 7.13 43.08 5.21
N LEU A 110 7.96 43.43 6.18
CA LEU A 110 8.96 42.51 6.74
C LEU A 110 8.32 41.35 7.51
N ALA A 111 7.23 41.59 8.23
CA ALA A 111 6.50 40.55 8.94
C ALA A 111 5.93 39.52 7.95
N ARG A 112 5.24 39.97 6.88
CA ARG A 112 4.68 39.07 5.86
C ARG A 112 5.76 38.30 5.10
N VAL A 113 6.82 39.00 4.66
CA VAL A 113 7.96 38.35 3.98
C VAL A 113 8.55 37.23 4.83
N ARG A 114 8.78 37.47 6.12
CA ARG A 114 9.32 36.46 7.03
C ARG A 114 8.38 35.23 7.15
N ILE A 115 7.11 35.46 7.43
CA ILE A 115 6.11 34.41 7.59
C ILE A 115 6.07 33.51 6.33
N HIS A 116 6.03 34.14 5.14
CA HIS A 116 5.90 33.36 3.91
C HIS A 116 7.19 32.65 3.51
N LEU A 117 8.37 33.23 3.81
CA LEU A 117 9.64 32.54 3.60
C LEU A 117 9.82 31.36 4.57
N GLU A 118 9.47 31.53 5.85
CA GLU A 118 9.50 30.48 6.85
C GLU A 118 8.56 29.32 6.45
N ASN A 119 7.31 29.65 6.05
CA ASN A 119 6.37 28.64 5.57
C ASN A 119 6.87 27.91 4.33
N ARG A 120 7.52 28.60 3.39
CA ARG A 120 8.08 27.97 2.20
C ARG A 120 9.19 26.98 2.55
N VAL A 121 10.10 27.34 3.45
CA VAL A 121 11.16 26.42 3.94
C VAL A 121 10.52 25.20 4.59
N LEU A 122 9.53 25.39 5.48
CA LEU A 122 8.85 24.27 6.14
C LEU A 122 8.14 23.32 5.15
N ILE A 123 7.49 23.89 4.12
CA ILE A 123 6.84 23.08 3.06
C ILE A 123 7.87 22.28 2.27
N GLN A 124 8.99 22.90 1.88
CA GLN A 124 10.07 22.22 1.16
C GLN A 124 10.70 21.11 2.00
N ASP A 125 10.99 21.37 3.28
CA ASP A 125 11.53 20.37 4.19
C ASP A 125 10.57 19.18 4.37
N LEU A 126 9.27 19.47 4.51
CA LEU A 126 8.24 18.44 4.61
C LEU A 126 8.15 17.58 3.35
N GLN A 127 8.22 18.19 2.17
CA GLN A 127 8.21 17.48 0.89
C GLN A 127 9.46 16.59 0.73
N LEU A 128 10.63 17.08 1.09
CA LEU A 128 11.87 16.29 1.09
C LEU A 128 11.81 15.11 2.06
N TYR A 129 11.33 15.36 3.28
CA TYR A 129 11.16 14.32 4.28
C TYR A 129 10.17 13.24 3.83
N ARG A 130 9.04 13.65 3.26
CA ARG A 130 8.03 12.74 2.71
C ARG A 130 8.61 11.89 1.58
N ALA A 131 9.30 12.50 0.61
CA ALA A 131 9.92 11.78 -0.50
C ALA A 131 10.96 10.75 -0.02
N ARG A 132 11.72 11.10 1.03
CA ARG A 132 12.66 10.18 1.65
C ARG A 132 11.96 8.98 2.30
N LEU A 133 10.90 9.22 3.08
CA LEU A 133 10.10 8.15 3.69
C LEU A 133 9.47 7.22 2.64
N GLU A 134 8.89 7.79 1.58
CA GLU A 134 8.32 7.01 0.47
C GLU A 134 9.39 6.12 -0.20
N SER A 135 10.62 6.62 -0.35
CA SER A 135 11.73 5.83 -0.88
C SER A 135 12.16 4.71 0.07
N GLU A 136 12.28 4.98 1.37
CA GLU A 136 12.65 3.97 2.39
C GLU A 136 11.58 2.86 2.48
N LEU A 137 10.29 3.23 2.45
CA LEU A 137 9.18 2.26 2.42
C LEU A 137 9.14 1.46 1.10
N GLY A 138 9.49 2.09 -0.02
CA GLY A 138 9.62 1.40 -1.31
C GLY A 138 10.68 0.29 -1.27
N MET A 139 11.84 0.55 -0.70
CA MET A 139 12.89 -0.47 -0.52
C MET A 139 12.44 -1.60 0.41
N ALA A 140 11.75 -1.30 1.50
CA ALA A 140 11.21 -2.32 2.39
C ALA A 140 10.17 -3.21 1.69
N ARG A 141 9.33 -2.61 0.82
CA ARG A 141 8.35 -3.36 -0.01
C ARG A 141 9.05 -4.28 -1.02
N GLU A 142 10.14 -3.84 -1.64
CA GLU A 142 10.92 -4.71 -2.52
C GLU A 142 11.52 -5.90 -1.76
N MET A 143 12.08 -5.67 -0.57
CA MET A 143 12.57 -6.75 0.28
C MET A 143 11.46 -7.74 0.65
N TYR A 144 10.28 -7.24 1.01
CA TYR A 144 9.10 -8.07 1.29
C TYR A 144 8.72 -8.93 0.08
N ASN A 145 8.66 -8.34 -1.12
CA ASN A 145 8.31 -9.05 -2.34
C ASN A 145 9.32 -10.16 -2.70
N HIS A 146 10.58 -10.01 -2.32
CA HIS A 146 11.60 -11.05 -2.52
C HIS A 146 11.41 -12.29 -1.62
N LEU A 147 10.63 -12.18 -0.53
CA LEU A 147 10.29 -13.34 0.30
C LEU A 147 9.13 -14.15 -0.27
N LEU A 148 8.31 -13.54 -1.13
CA LEU A 148 7.17 -14.23 -1.74
C LEU A 148 7.63 -15.23 -2.80
N PRO A 149 6.91 -16.36 -2.95
CA PRO A 149 7.20 -17.34 -3.96
C PRO A 149 7.17 -16.77 -5.38
N THR A 150 8.18 -17.10 -6.17
CA THR A 150 8.32 -16.58 -7.54
C THR A 150 7.45 -17.34 -8.55
N PRO A 151 7.07 -16.71 -9.68
CA PRO A 151 6.38 -17.41 -10.77
C PRO A 151 7.12 -18.66 -11.28
N ALA A 152 8.46 -18.62 -11.28
CA ALA A 152 9.28 -19.78 -11.67
C ALA A 152 9.08 -20.99 -10.74
N LEU A 153 8.94 -20.74 -9.44
CA LEU A 153 8.63 -21.78 -8.45
C LEU A 153 7.24 -22.38 -8.69
N PHE A 154 6.23 -21.57 -9.05
CA PHE A 154 4.90 -22.09 -9.39
C PHE A 154 4.92 -23.00 -10.62
N ASP A 155 5.67 -22.60 -11.65
CA ASP A 155 5.82 -23.41 -12.86
C ASP A 155 6.56 -24.73 -12.57
N GLN A 156 7.56 -24.70 -11.71
CA GLN A 156 8.26 -25.89 -11.26
C GLN A 156 7.32 -26.83 -10.50
N ILE A 157 6.60 -26.33 -9.48
CA ILE A 157 5.61 -27.11 -8.73
C ILE A 157 4.56 -27.69 -9.67
N GLY A 158 4.07 -26.89 -10.63
CA GLY A 158 3.11 -27.34 -11.62
C GLY A 158 3.61 -28.53 -12.46
N ARG A 159 4.88 -28.50 -12.88
CA ARG A 159 5.51 -29.60 -13.63
C ARG A 159 5.72 -30.85 -12.78
N ASP A 160 6.23 -30.67 -11.56
CA ASP A 160 6.67 -31.77 -10.72
C ASP A 160 5.52 -32.46 -9.99
N SER A 161 4.54 -31.69 -9.51
CA SER A 161 3.42 -32.18 -8.70
C SER A 161 2.06 -32.22 -9.41
N GLY A 162 1.91 -31.52 -10.54
CA GLY A 162 0.62 -31.30 -11.21
C GLY A 162 -0.33 -30.42 -10.41
N VAL A 163 0.20 -29.56 -9.53
CA VAL A 163 -0.59 -28.60 -8.75
C VAL A 163 -0.35 -27.19 -9.28
N ARG A 164 -1.41 -26.51 -9.70
CA ARG A 164 -1.37 -25.10 -10.09
C ARG A 164 -1.64 -24.21 -8.89
N ILE A 165 -0.91 -23.10 -8.79
CA ILE A 165 -1.05 -22.13 -7.71
C ILE A 165 -1.31 -20.76 -8.31
N ARG A 166 -2.24 -20.03 -7.69
CA ARG A 166 -2.49 -18.60 -7.91
C ARG A 166 -2.69 -17.93 -6.57
N HIS A 167 -2.32 -16.68 -6.48
CA HIS A 167 -2.58 -15.88 -5.29
C HIS A 167 -3.13 -14.50 -5.66
N HIS A 168 -3.75 -13.87 -4.70
CA HIS A 168 -4.16 -12.47 -4.76
C HIS A 168 -3.91 -11.85 -3.40
N THR A 169 -3.27 -10.69 -3.39
CA THR A 169 -3.05 -9.91 -2.17
C THR A 169 -3.51 -8.47 -2.42
N ALA A 170 -4.37 -7.97 -1.55
CA ALA A 170 -4.77 -6.57 -1.50
C ALA A 170 -4.26 -5.99 -0.18
N VAL A 171 -3.35 -5.02 -0.26
CA VAL A 171 -2.71 -4.40 0.91
C VAL A 171 -3.49 -3.18 1.37
N SER A 172 -3.64 -3.01 2.68
CA SER A 172 -4.32 -1.89 3.33
C SER A 172 -3.40 -0.70 3.57
N SER A 173 -2.09 -0.94 3.68
CA SER A 173 -1.06 0.03 4.02
C SER A 173 0.17 -0.10 3.10
N GLU A 174 1.20 0.71 3.36
CA GLU A 174 2.44 0.70 2.58
C GLU A 174 3.20 -0.64 2.65
N LEU A 175 3.13 -1.32 3.81
CA LEU A 175 3.71 -2.65 4.05
C LEU A 175 2.66 -3.52 4.74
N GLY A 176 2.46 -4.74 4.22
CA GLY A 176 1.54 -5.73 4.78
C GLY A 176 2.15 -6.54 5.91
N GLY A 177 1.29 -6.98 6.85
CA GLY A 177 1.64 -7.97 7.87
C GLY A 177 1.44 -9.42 7.42
N ASP A 178 0.75 -9.64 6.31
CA ASP A 178 0.54 -10.97 5.72
C ASP A 178 1.80 -11.47 5.04
N LEU A 179 2.14 -12.73 5.23
CA LEU A 179 3.18 -13.39 4.45
C LEU A 179 2.75 -14.82 4.13
N TRP A 180 3.07 -15.28 2.94
CA TRP A 180 2.86 -16.66 2.56
C TRP A 180 4.07 -17.20 1.81
N GLY A 181 4.24 -18.51 1.86
CA GLY A 181 5.39 -19.11 1.23
C GLY A 181 5.24 -20.61 1.04
N ILE A 182 6.24 -21.18 0.39
CA ILE A 182 6.31 -22.60 0.04
C ILE A 182 7.62 -23.17 0.56
N ILE A 183 7.54 -24.34 1.23
CA ILE A 183 8.69 -25.07 1.72
C ILE A 183 8.77 -26.38 0.93
N PRO A 184 9.74 -26.57 0.03
CA PRO A 184 9.94 -27.84 -0.67
C PRO A 184 10.27 -28.95 0.33
N LEU A 185 9.57 -30.11 0.23
CA LEU A 185 9.80 -31.26 1.09
C LEU A 185 10.42 -32.46 0.30
N SER A 186 10.03 -32.58 -0.96
CA SER A 186 10.62 -33.54 -1.91
C SER A 186 10.32 -33.05 -3.34
N GLU A 187 10.68 -33.82 -4.37
CA GLU A 187 10.39 -33.43 -5.77
C GLU A 187 8.90 -33.13 -6.03
N ARG A 188 7.98 -33.79 -5.31
CA ARG A 188 6.54 -33.67 -5.56
C ARG A 188 5.73 -33.17 -4.36
N ARG A 189 6.30 -33.24 -3.15
CA ARG A 189 5.64 -32.77 -1.91
C ARG A 189 6.16 -31.42 -1.52
N PHE A 190 5.27 -30.54 -1.08
CA PHE A 190 5.64 -29.24 -0.57
C PHE A 190 4.73 -28.80 0.57
N GLY A 191 5.29 -28.04 1.50
CA GLY A 191 4.56 -27.31 2.51
C GLY A 191 4.16 -25.93 1.99
N LEU A 192 3.01 -25.45 2.42
CA LEU A 192 2.50 -24.10 2.16
C LEU A 192 2.09 -23.47 3.48
N TYR A 193 2.51 -22.24 3.70
CA TYR A 193 2.06 -21.44 4.84
C TYR A 193 1.43 -20.12 4.40
N LEU A 194 0.47 -19.67 5.17
CA LEU A 194 -0.06 -18.31 5.14
C LEU A 194 -0.10 -17.83 6.59
N LEU A 195 0.56 -16.71 6.86
CA LEU A 195 0.54 -16.05 8.15
C LEU A 195 -0.02 -14.63 8.03
N ASP A 196 -0.66 -14.19 9.11
CA ASP A 196 -1.26 -12.87 9.24
C ASP A 196 -0.90 -12.33 10.64
N MET A 197 -0.08 -11.28 10.65
CA MET A 197 0.42 -10.65 11.87
C MET A 197 -0.61 -9.72 12.46
N THR A 198 -0.75 -9.71 13.77
CA THR A 198 -1.54 -8.68 14.44
C THR A 198 -0.91 -7.30 14.25
N GLY A 199 -1.74 -6.30 13.91
CA GLY A 199 -1.29 -4.94 13.63
C GLY A 199 -1.09 -4.65 12.15
N THR A 200 -0.65 -3.46 11.84
CA THR A 200 -0.47 -2.98 10.46
C THR A 200 0.84 -2.20 10.31
N GLY A 201 1.30 -2.03 9.08
CA GLY A 201 2.46 -1.21 8.75
C GLY A 201 3.81 -1.88 9.05
N VAL A 202 4.82 -1.05 9.30
CA VAL A 202 6.23 -1.48 9.37
C VAL A 202 6.49 -2.52 10.47
N SER A 203 5.87 -2.37 11.65
CA SER A 203 6.07 -3.31 12.77
C SER A 203 5.57 -4.71 12.41
N ALA A 204 4.36 -4.82 11.86
CA ALA A 204 3.79 -6.10 11.42
C ALA A 204 4.66 -6.75 10.33
N ALA A 205 5.13 -5.96 9.35
CA ALA A 205 6.02 -6.45 8.30
C ALA A 205 7.38 -6.96 8.84
N LEU A 206 7.97 -6.27 9.81
CA LEU A 206 9.22 -6.72 10.45
C LEU A 206 9.03 -8.05 11.19
N ASN A 207 7.92 -8.21 11.89
CA ASN A 207 7.59 -9.48 12.55
C ASN A 207 7.29 -10.59 11.53
N ALA A 208 6.65 -10.28 10.40
CA ALA A 208 6.50 -11.23 9.30
C ALA A 208 7.87 -11.70 8.76
N PHE A 209 8.87 -10.82 8.64
CA PHE A 209 10.24 -11.19 8.26
C PHE A 209 10.91 -12.12 9.29
N ARG A 210 10.76 -11.82 10.59
CA ARG A 210 11.25 -12.68 11.66
C ARG A 210 10.61 -14.07 11.58
N MET A 211 9.29 -14.11 11.39
CA MET A 211 8.56 -15.38 11.25
C MET A 211 8.97 -16.15 9.98
N HIS A 212 9.20 -15.47 8.86
CA HIS A 212 9.74 -16.12 7.66
C HIS A 212 11.05 -16.84 7.95
N THR A 213 11.97 -16.20 8.68
CA THR A 213 13.24 -16.81 9.07
C THR A 213 13.01 -18.06 9.93
N VAL A 214 12.16 -17.95 10.96
CA VAL A 214 11.81 -19.08 11.84
C VAL A 214 11.23 -20.27 11.05
N LEU A 215 10.29 -19.98 10.14
CA LEU A 215 9.66 -21.03 9.32
C LEU A 215 10.67 -21.76 8.43
N HIS A 216 11.64 -21.04 7.88
CA HIS A 216 12.69 -21.64 7.03
C HIS A 216 13.76 -22.38 7.84
N GLU A 217 14.13 -21.92 9.03
CA GLU A 217 15.02 -22.64 9.94
C GLU A 217 14.43 -23.98 10.40
N LEU A 218 13.11 -24.01 10.60
CA LEU A 218 12.37 -25.20 11.00
C LEU A 218 11.93 -26.08 9.82
N ALA A 219 12.32 -25.79 8.58
CA ALA A 219 11.98 -26.54 7.39
C ALA A 219 12.24 -28.07 7.49
N PRO A 220 13.27 -28.57 8.20
CA PRO A 220 13.44 -30.01 8.41
C PRO A 220 12.27 -30.71 9.12
N LEU A 221 11.44 -29.97 9.88
CA LEU A 221 10.24 -30.46 10.58
C LEU A 221 8.96 -30.28 9.76
N ALA A 222 9.03 -29.60 8.65
CA ALA A 222 7.87 -29.15 7.87
C ALA A 222 7.05 -30.31 7.25
N GLY A 223 7.54 -31.57 7.31
CA GLY A 223 6.79 -32.74 6.89
C GLY A 223 5.61 -33.12 7.79
N ASP A 224 5.57 -32.63 9.03
CA ASP A 224 4.50 -32.82 10.01
C ASP A 224 3.94 -31.48 10.45
N PRO A 225 2.76 -31.07 9.98
CA PRO A 225 2.18 -29.76 10.27
C PRO A 225 1.97 -29.47 11.76
N SER A 226 1.57 -30.47 12.55
CA SER A 226 1.33 -30.32 13.99
C SER A 226 2.63 -30.01 14.73
N ARG A 227 3.65 -30.81 14.50
CA ARG A 227 4.96 -30.64 15.10
C ARG A 227 5.63 -29.35 14.65
N PHE A 228 5.50 -29.03 13.36
CA PHE A 228 6.06 -27.82 12.78
C PHE A 228 5.49 -26.57 13.45
N LEU A 229 4.16 -26.43 13.53
CA LEU A 229 3.53 -25.29 14.20
C LEU A 229 3.83 -25.25 15.71
N GLY A 230 3.97 -26.38 16.38
CA GLY A 230 4.38 -26.44 17.79
C GLY A 230 5.76 -25.81 18.02
N GLU A 231 6.75 -26.17 17.18
CA GLU A 231 8.11 -25.61 17.26
C GLU A 231 8.16 -24.13 16.83
N VAL A 232 7.39 -23.77 15.81
CA VAL A 232 7.21 -22.35 15.38
C VAL A 232 6.67 -21.53 16.54
N ASN A 233 5.65 -22.03 17.23
CA ASN A 233 5.06 -21.36 18.40
C ASN A 233 6.07 -21.21 19.55
N ALA A 234 6.85 -22.26 19.85
CA ALA A 234 7.86 -22.18 20.90
C ALA A 234 8.88 -21.08 20.62
N ARG A 235 9.33 -20.93 19.37
CA ARG A 235 10.23 -19.85 18.96
C ARG A 235 9.56 -18.47 18.98
N ALA A 236 8.30 -18.38 18.56
CA ALA A 236 7.57 -17.12 18.49
C ALA A 236 7.30 -16.51 19.89
N VAL A 237 7.03 -17.34 20.91
CA VAL A 237 6.86 -16.88 22.30
C VAL A 237 8.10 -16.14 22.82
N ASP A 238 9.30 -16.58 22.43
CA ASP A 238 10.56 -15.93 22.81
C ASP A 238 10.87 -14.69 21.95
N LEU A 239 10.26 -14.58 20.79
CA LEU A 239 10.54 -13.53 19.82
C LEU A 239 9.60 -12.33 19.94
N PHE A 240 8.35 -12.55 20.33
CA PHE A 240 7.31 -11.52 20.30
C PHE A 240 7.24 -10.75 21.60
N GLU A 241 6.89 -9.48 21.49
CA GLU A 241 6.55 -8.66 22.63
C GLU A 241 5.12 -8.99 23.11
N SER A 242 4.82 -8.59 24.35
CA SER A 242 3.49 -8.84 24.94
C SER A 242 2.36 -8.25 24.10
N GLY A 243 1.49 -9.11 23.61
CA GLY A 243 0.35 -8.75 22.77
C GLY A 243 0.56 -8.95 21.26
N GLU A 244 1.78 -9.17 20.82
CA GLU A 244 2.05 -9.58 19.44
C GLU A 244 1.72 -11.07 19.26
N ARG A 245 1.06 -11.39 18.19
CA ARG A 245 0.69 -12.77 17.85
C ARG A 245 0.47 -12.87 16.36
N VAL A 246 0.48 -14.09 15.86
CA VAL A 246 0.27 -14.36 14.43
C VAL A 246 -0.72 -15.51 14.25
N SER A 247 -1.68 -15.33 13.35
CA SER A 247 -2.48 -16.42 12.84
C SER A 247 -1.74 -17.13 11.71
N VAL A 248 -1.69 -18.46 11.74
CA VAL A 248 -0.95 -19.27 10.76
C VAL A 248 -1.77 -20.47 10.34
N ILE A 249 -1.88 -20.68 9.03
CA ILE A 249 -2.19 -21.99 8.48
C ILE A 249 -0.93 -22.52 7.83
N TYR A 250 -0.53 -23.75 8.19
CA TYR A 250 0.51 -24.50 7.54
C TYR A 250 -0.03 -25.86 7.08
N GLY A 251 0.26 -26.24 5.85
CA GLY A 251 -0.18 -27.52 5.35
C GLY A 251 0.73 -28.10 4.29
N VAL A 252 0.79 -29.43 4.25
CA VAL A 252 1.56 -30.23 3.31
C VAL A 252 0.65 -30.76 2.21
N ILE A 253 0.98 -30.46 0.98
CA ILE A 253 0.36 -31.04 -0.21
C ILE A 253 1.15 -32.32 -0.60
N ASP A 254 0.47 -33.44 -0.60
CA ASP A 254 0.97 -34.69 -1.14
C ASP A 254 0.13 -35.12 -2.36
N PRO A 255 0.57 -34.80 -3.58
CA PRO A 255 -0.20 -35.08 -4.78
C PRO A 255 -0.23 -36.54 -5.17
N MET A 256 0.66 -37.38 -4.60
CA MET A 256 0.72 -38.83 -4.87
C MET A 256 -0.35 -39.59 -4.09
N ILE A 257 -0.54 -39.19 -2.82
CA ILE A 257 -1.60 -39.74 -1.96
C ILE A 257 -2.92 -39.00 -2.21
N GLY A 258 -2.86 -37.79 -2.73
CA GLY A 258 -4.04 -36.94 -2.97
C GLY A 258 -4.58 -36.34 -1.69
N THR A 259 -3.71 -35.79 -0.82
CA THR A 259 -4.07 -35.23 0.46
C THR A 259 -3.48 -33.84 0.67
N PHE A 260 -4.22 -33.01 1.45
CA PHE A 260 -3.76 -31.81 2.09
C PHE A 260 -3.81 -32.03 3.59
N THR A 261 -2.65 -32.25 4.20
CA THR A 261 -2.51 -32.39 5.66
C THR A 261 -2.11 -31.06 6.24
N TYR A 262 -2.86 -30.50 7.16
CA TYR A 262 -2.66 -29.13 7.66
C TYR A 262 -2.90 -29.00 9.15
N ALA A 263 -2.34 -27.93 9.74
CA ALA A 263 -2.64 -27.47 11.09
C ALA A 263 -2.85 -25.93 11.03
N THR A 264 -3.64 -25.44 11.98
CA THR A 264 -3.98 -24.00 12.06
C THR A 264 -3.69 -23.47 13.45
N ALA A 265 -3.31 -22.20 13.52
CA ALA A 265 -3.18 -21.40 14.71
C ALA A 265 -4.01 -20.15 14.52
N ALA A 266 -5.26 -20.14 15.01
CA ALA A 266 -6.22 -19.05 14.87
C ALA A 266 -6.40 -18.50 13.43
N ALA A 267 -6.12 -19.33 12.40
CA ALA A 267 -6.22 -18.96 10.99
C ALA A 267 -7.58 -19.32 10.39
N GLY A 268 -7.86 -18.81 9.20
CA GLY A 268 -9.06 -19.11 8.43
C GLY A 268 -9.18 -20.60 8.08
N ARG A 269 -10.41 -21.10 8.00
CA ARG A 269 -10.74 -22.48 7.64
C ARG A 269 -10.47 -22.71 6.16
N PRO A 270 -9.68 -23.71 5.74
CA PRO A 270 -9.45 -23.99 4.32
C PRO A 270 -10.76 -24.37 3.62
N ILE A 271 -10.98 -23.89 2.40
CA ILE A 271 -12.16 -24.16 1.58
C ILE A 271 -11.76 -25.10 0.46
N LEU A 272 -12.39 -26.27 0.40
CA LEU A 272 -12.12 -27.31 -0.61
C LEU A 272 -13.35 -27.53 -1.49
N LEU A 273 -13.16 -27.48 -2.80
CA LEU A 273 -14.13 -27.94 -3.78
C LEU A 273 -13.59 -29.20 -4.47
N GLN A 274 -14.25 -30.33 -4.26
CA GLN A 274 -13.91 -31.57 -4.92
C GLN A 274 -14.45 -31.62 -6.36
N CYS A 275 -13.81 -32.41 -7.20
CA CYS A 275 -14.22 -32.61 -8.58
C CYS A 275 -15.68 -33.13 -8.68
N GLY A 276 -16.50 -32.41 -9.42
CA GLY A 276 -17.93 -32.72 -9.59
C GLY A 276 -18.86 -32.21 -8.52
N ASN A 277 -18.35 -31.67 -7.41
CA ASN A 277 -19.17 -31.05 -6.37
C ASN A 277 -19.52 -29.59 -6.75
N ARG A 278 -20.71 -29.15 -6.30
CA ARG A 278 -21.19 -27.76 -6.43
C ARG A 278 -21.07 -26.98 -5.12
N VAL A 279 -20.87 -27.67 -4.01
CA VAL A 279 -20.75 -27.10 -2.69
C VAL A 279 -19.34 -27.31 -2.20
N ALA A 280 -18.70 -26.26 -1.71
CA ALA A 280 -17.39 -26.34 -1.12
C ALA A 280 -17.48 -26.87 0.32
N GLU A 281 -16.51 -27.70 0.68
CA GLU A 281 -16.33 -28.20 2.04
C GLU A 281 -15.42 -27.22 2.81
N LEU A 282 -15.81 -26.88 4.04
CA LEU A 282 -14.96 -26.15 4.97
C LEU A 282 -14.16 -27.15 5.80
N GLY A 283 -12.86 -26.97 5.81
CA GLY A 283 -12.02 -27.65 6.80
C GLY A 283 -12.28 -27.10 8.21
N ASP A 284 -11.63 -27.69 9.20
CA ASP A 284 -11.68 -27.20 10.58
C ASP A 284 -10.53 -26.23 10.85
N SER A 285 -10.74 -25.34 11.81
CA SER A 285 -9.70 -24.45 12.32
C SER A 285 -9.87 -24.37 13.83
N ASP A 286 -8.80 -24.53 14.56
CA ASP A 286 -8.74 -24.36 16.01
C ASP A 286 -7.42 -23.71 16.40
N GLY A 287 -7.31 -23.53 17.70
CA GLY A 287 -6.07 -23.24 18.38
C GLY A 287 -5.91 -21.77 18.74
N ALA A 288 -5.01 -21.58 19.67
CA ALA A 288 -4.49 -20.28 20.02
C ALA A 288 -3.63 -19.74 18.86
N SER A 289 -3.45 -18.42 18.81
CA SER A 289 -2.47 -17.81 17.89
C SER A 289 -1.05 -18.27 18.23
N VAL A 290 -0.19 -18.32 17.26
CA VAL A 290 1.26 -18.52 17.50
C VAL A 290 1.80 -17.30 18.24
N GLY A 291 2.63 -17.55 19.26
CA GLY A 291 3.19 -16.54 20.16
C GLY A 291 2.32 -16.20 21.37
N GLU A 292 1.11 -16.76 21.49
CA GLU A 292 0.21 -16.47 22.61
C GLU A 292 0.57 -17.26 23.89
N SER A 293 0.93 -18.55 23.74
CA SER A 293 1.28 -19.43 24.85
C SER A 293 2.21 -20.55 24.41
N GLY A 294 3.26 -20.81 25.18
CA GLY A 294 4.25 -21.87 24.89
C GLY A 294 3.69 -23.30 24.92
N GLY A 295 2.53 -23.52 25.55
CA GLY A 295 1.89 -24.83 25.66
C GLY A 295 0.81 -25.12 24.62
N SER A 296 0.63 -24.28 23.63
CA SER A 296 -0.42 -24.43 22.61
C SER A 296 -0.16 -25.66 21.73
N VAL A 297 -1.24 -26.40 21.43
CA VAL A 297 -1.23 -27.60 20.60
C VAL A 297 -1.98 -27.29 19.30
N PHE A 298 -1.41 -27.70 18.17
CA PHE A 298 -1.96 -27.47 16.83
C PHE A 298 -2.22 -28.83 16.15
N PRO A 299 -3.42 -29.42 16.29
CA PRO A 299 -3.71 -30.74 15.76
C PRO A 299 -3.68 -30.77 14.24
N ALA A 300 -3.04 -31.79 13.66
CA ALA A 300 -3.06 -32.00 12.23
C ALA A 300 -4.40 -32.58 11.76
N ARG A 301 -4.88 -32.08 10.63
CA ARG A 301 -6.09 -32.51 9.94
C ARG A 301 -5.79 -32.86 8.49
N VAL A 302 -6.65 -33.65 7.88
CA VAL A 302 -6.46 -34.11 6.51
C VAL A 302 -7.71 -33.84 5.69
N LEU A 303 -7.52 -33.17 4.55
CA LEU A 303 -8.53 -33.02 3.51
C LEU A 303 -8.11 -33.80 2.25
N PRO A 304 -9.06 -34.43 1.55
CA PRO A 304 -8.76 -35.11 0.28
C PRO A 304 -8.48 -34.01 -0.79
N PHE A 305 -7.30 -34.13 -1.45
CA PHE A 305 -6.89 -33.23 -2.50
C PHE A 305 -6.51 -34.01 -3.76
N GLY A 306 -7.50 -34.69 -4.31
CA GLY A 306 -7.36 -35.54 -5.50
C GLY A 306 -7.41 -34.76 -6.82
N PRO A 307 -7.31 -35.48 -7.96
CA PRO A 307 -7.40 -34.86 -9.28
C PRO A 307 -8.68 -34.06 -9.49
N GLY A 308 -8.56 -32.84 -9.98
CA GLY A 308 -9.67 -31.92 -10.19
C GLY A 308 -10.12 -31.14 -8.93
N ALA A 309 -9.58 -31.46 -7.76
CA ALA A 309 -9.87 -30.71 -6.54
C ALA A 309 -9.26 -29.30 -6.57
N ARG A 310 -9.93 -28.37 -5.92
CA ARG A 310 -9.49 -26.97 -5.72
C ARG A 310 -9.55 -26.59 -4.28
N LEU A 311 -8.49 -25.96 -3.80
CA LEU A 311 -8.31 -25.52 -2.43
C LEU A 311 -8.12 -24.00 -2.43
N LEU A 312 -8.80 -23.30 -1.51
CA LEU A 312 -8.63 -21.91 -1.23
C LEU A 312 -8.19 -21.73 0.23
N LEU A 313 -7.04 -21.09 0.43
CA LEU A 313 -6.57 -20.59 1.71
C LEU A 313 -6.68 -19.07 1.72
N TYR A 314 -6.95 -18.51 2.88
CA TYR A 314 -7.16 -17.07 3.06
C TYR A 314 -6.82 -16.64 4.49
N ASN A 315 -6.47 -15.38 4.68
CA ASN A 315 -6.29 -14.79 6.00
C ASN A 315 -7.62 -14.35 6.61
N ASN A 316 -7.63 -14.10 7.92
CA ASN A 316 -8.86 -13.79 8.65
C ASN A 316 -9.60 -12.55 8.13
N ALA A 317 -8.87 -11.54 7.65
CA ALA A 317 -9.43 -10.30 7.11
C ALA A 317 -10.38 -10.55 5.92
N VAL A 318 -10.10 -11.55 5.07
CA VAL A 318 -10.95 -11.89 3.92
C VAL A 318 -12.34 -12.33 4.37
N ALA A 319 -12.43 -13.20 5.39
CA ALA A 319 -13.71 -13.66 5.90
C ALA A 319 -14.43 -12.56 6.70
N ALA A 320 -13.70 -11.80 7.52
CA ALA A 320 -14.23 -10.72 8.33
C ALA A 320 -14.82 -9.55 7.50
N ALA A 321 -14.37 -9.40 6.26
CA ALA A 321 -14.87 -8.37 5.35
C ALA A 321 -16.27 -8.67 4.78
N LEU A 322 -16.77 -9.90 4.90
CA LEU A 322 -18.07 -10.29 4.37
C LEU A 322 -19.22 -9.98 5.35
N PRO A 323 -20.36 -9.50 4.86
CA PRO A 323 -21.53 -9.27 5.69
C PRO A 323 -22.12 -10.62 6.19
N VAL A 324 -22.36 -10.73 7.47
CA VAL A 324 -22.81 -11.96 8.14
C VAL A 324 -24.36 -11.97 8.35
N GLU A 325 -25.08 -11.07 7.70
CA GLU A 325 -26.52 -10.81 8.00
C GLU A 325 -27.45 -12.01 7.75
N CYS A 326 -27.03 -13.02 6.99
CA CYS A 326 -27.89 -14.18 6.63
C CYS A 326 -27.22 -15.56 6.80
N ILE A 327 -26.01 -15.65 7.30
CA ILE A 327 -25.23 -16.88 7.33
C ILE A 327 -24.64 -17.09 8.73
N SER A 328 -24.48 -18.33 9.14
CA SER A 328 -24.10 -18.68 10.50
C SER A 328 -22.68 -18.27 10.91
N SER A 329 -21.77 -18.06 9.95
CA SER A 329 -20.42 -17.51 10.20
C SER A 329 -19.77 -16.93 8.95
N ALA A 330 -18.76 -16.07 9.14
CA ALA A 330 -18.00 -15.45 8.06
C ALA A 330 -17.24 -16.47 7.14
N PRO A 331 -16.67 -17.56 7.65
CA PRO A 331 -16.10 -18.61 6.79
C PRO A 331 -17.11 -19.32 5.89
N GLU A 332 -18.34 -19.56 6.37
CA GLU A 332 -19.41 -20.15 5.55
C GLU A 332 -19.84 -19.19 4.42
N ALA A 333 -19.96 -17.89 4.72
CA ALA A 333 -20.23 -16.87 3.71
C ALA A 333 -19.18 -16.86 2.60
N LEU A 334 -17.91 -16.96 2.96
CA LEU A 334 -16.83 -17.04 1.99
C LEU A 334 -16.89 -18.34 1.18
N ALA A 335 -17.21 -19.48 1.80
CA ALA A 335 -17.34 -20.75 1.10
C ALA A 335 -18.48 -20.75 0.08
N GLU A 336 -19.64 -20.16 0.42
CA GLU A 336 -20.77 -19.99 -0.50
C GLU A 336 -20.42 -19.08 -1.68
N LEU A 337 -19.73 -17.98 -1.42
CA LEU A 337 -19.26 -17.05 -2.45
C LEU A 337 -18.21 -17.70 -3.36
N ALA A 338 -17.29 -18.48 -2.77
CA ALA A 338 -16.17 -19.09 -3.50
C ALA A 338 -16.57 -20.34 -4.31
N ALA A 339 -17.54 -21.13 -3.84
CA ALA A 339 -17.90 -22.41 -4.46
C ALA A 339 -18.21 -22.31 -5.96
N PRO A 340 -19.07 -21.38 -6.45
CA PRO A 340 -19.32 -21.25 -7.89
C PRO A 340 -18.10 -20.80 -8.68
N ALA A 341 -17.26 -19.96 -8.06
CA ALA A 341 -16.04 -19.47 -8.68
C ALA A 341 -14.96 -20.57 -8.74
N LEU A 342 -14.80 -21.34 -7.68
CA LEU A 342 -13.89 -22.52 -7.67
C LEU A 342 -14.31 -23.57 -8.70
N GLY A 343 -15.59 -23.66 -9.09
CA GLY A 343 -16.08 -24.49 -10.17
C GLY A 343 -15.76 -23.99 -11.60
N SER A 344 -15.09 -22.85 -11.77
CA SER A 344 -14.76 -22.29 -13.10
C SER A 344 -13.81 -23.18 -13.90
N PRO A 345 -13.78 -23.13 -15.25
CA PRO A 345 -12.91 -23.98 -16.06
C PRO A 345 -11.43 -23.89 -15.72
N THR A 346 -10.94 -22.69 -15.41
CA THR A 346 -9.52 -22.45 -15.09
C THR A 346 -9.33 -21.88 -13.68
N LEU A 347 -8.15 -22.09 -13.09
CA LEU A 347 -7.80 -21.49 -11.81
C LEU A 347 -7.69 -19.96 -11.90
N VAL A 348 -7.32 -19.44 -13.06
CA VAL A 348 -7.24 -17.98 -13.32
C VAL A 348 -8.63 -17.36 -13.23
N GLU A 349 -9.63 -17.96 -13.88
CA GLU A 349 -11.03 -17.52 -13.80
C GLU A 349 -11.58 -17.64 -12.37
N ALA A 350 -11.28 -18.72 -11.68
CA ALA A 350 -11.67 -18.91 -10.29
C ALA A 350 -11.14 -17.76 -9.40
N CYS A 351 -9.85 -17.47 -9.49
CA CYS A 351 -9.21 -16.37 -8.79
C CYS A 351 -9.90 -15.04 -9.14
N ALA A 352 -10.04 -14.71 -10.42
CA ALA A 352 -10.63 -13.44 -10.86
C ALA A 352 -12.08 -13.26 -10.38
N ARG A 353 -12.89 -14.31 -10.36
CA ARG A 353 -14.27 -14.27 -9.89
C ARG A 353 -14.39 -14.03 -8.39
N VAL A 354 -13.59 -14.75 -7.58
CA VAL A 354 -13.58 -14.55 -6.13
C VAL A 354 -13.11 -13.14 -5.79
N THR A 355 -12.00 -12.69 -6.37
CA THR A 355 -11.46 -11.36 -6.11
C THR A 355 -12.39 -10.23 -6.55
N SER A 356 -13.04 -10.38 -7.71
CA SER A 356 -14.06 -9.41 -8.17
C SER A 356 -15.30 -9.39 -7.27
N ALA A 357 -15.71 -10.52 -6.72
CA ALA A 357 -16.83 -10.58 -5.78
C ALA A 357 -16.47 -9.91 -4.45
N LEU A 358 -15.28 -10.14 -3.93
CA LEU A 358 -14.76 -9.49 -2.72
C LEU A 358 -14.61 -7.97 -2.91
N ALA A 359 -14.06 -7.52 -4.04
CA ALA A 359 -13.89 -6.10 -4.32
C ALA A 359 -15.22 -5.32 -4.35
N ARG A 360 -16.32 -5.96 -4.75
CA ARG A 360 -17.67 -5.35 -4.70
C ARG A 360 -18.17 -5.11 -3.27
N VAL A 361 -17.72 -5.92 -2.33
CA VAL A 361 -18.14 -5.85 -0.92
C VAL A 361 -17.21 -4.91 -0.13
N VAL A 362 -15.90 -5.01 -0.39
CA VAL A 362 -14.86 -4.30 0.37
C VAL A 362 -14.59 -2.90 -0.17
N GLY A 363 -14.83 -2.66 -1.47
CA GLY A 363 -14.43 -1.44 -2.17
C GLY A 363 -12.96 -1.44 -2.57
N ASP A 364 -12.47 -0.26 -3.00
CA ASP A 364 -11.12 -0.13 -3.60
C ASP A 364 -9.96 -0.25 -2.59
N ARG A 365 -10.22 -0.07 -1.30
CA ARG A 365 -9.20 -0.16 -0.25
C ARG A 365 -9.71 -0.99 0.92
N PRO A 366 -9.12 -2.17 1.18
CA PRO A 366 -9.44 -2.96 2.35
C PRO A 366 -8.96 -2.25 3.64
N ARG A 367 -9.60 -2.53 4.76
CA ARG A 367 -9.21 -2.02 6.08
C ARG A 367 -7.98 -2.73 6.64
N GLU A 368 -7.82 -4.00 6.29
CA GLU A 368 -6.72 -4.88 6.66
C GLU A 368 -6.21 -5.59 5.42
N ASP A 369 -5.00 -6.11 5.46
CA ASP A 369 -4.43 -6.84 4.34
C ASP A 369 -5.25 -8.10 4.05
N MET A 370 -5.48 -8.39 2.78
CA MET A 370 -6.30 -9.53 2.36
C MET A 370 -5.47 -10.42 1.43
N THR A 371 -5.22 -11.65 1.85
CA THR A 371 -4.44 -12.62 1.08
C THR A 371 -5.25 -13.88 0.82
N LEU A 372 -5.32 -14.28 -0.45
CA LEU A 372 -5.97 -15.50 -0.93
C LEU A 372 -4.97 -16.32 -1.72
N ILE A 373 -4.94 -17.64 -1.49
CA ILE A 373 -4.10 -18.59 -2.20
C ILE A 373 -5.00 -19.68 -2.76
N PHE A 374 -4.96 -19.86 -4.06
CA PHE A 374 -5.75 -20.83 -4.80
C PHE A 374 -4.84 -21.93 -5.29
N LEU A 375 -5.22 -23.18 -5.02
CA LEU A 375 -4.55 -24.37 -5.54
C LEU A 375 -5.54 -25.23 -6.35
N ALA A 376 -5.05 -25.81 -7.43
CA ALA A 376 -5.82 -26.77 -8.22
C ALA A 376 -4.94 -27.98 -8.56
N LYS A 377 -5.40 -29.18 -8.25
CA LYS A 377 -4.81 -30.41 -8.73
C LYS A 377 -5.33 -30.69 -10.14
N GLU A 378 -4.44 -30.71 -11.13
CA GLU A 378 -4.83 -31.01 -12.50
C GLU A 378 -5.44 -32.44 -12.59
N ALA A 379 -6.56 -32.54 -13.31
CA ALA A 379 -7.09 -33.85 -13.64
C ALA A 379 -6.13 -34.53 -14.63
N PHE A 380 -5.86 -35.81 -14.44
CA PHE A 380 -5.02 -36.58 -15.35
C PHE A 380 -5.64 -36.52 -16.77
N GLN A 381 -5.06 -35.72 -17.66
CA GLN A 381 -5.40 -35.82 -19.08
C GLN A 381 -4.77 -37.09 -19.61
N SER A 382 -5.59 -38.09 -19.84
CA SER A 382 -5.15 -39.29 -20.56
C SER A 382 -4.56 -38.86 -21.92
N PRO A 383 -3.38 -39.37 -22.32
CA PRO A 383 -2.73 -38.97 -23.59
C PRO A 383 -3.53 -39.27 -24.86
N ARG A 384 -4.70 -39.89 -24.75
CA ARG A 384 -5.54 -40.34 -25.89
C ARG A 384 -6.41 -39.23 -26.54
N ALA A 385 -6.48 -38.03 -25.99
CA ALA A 385 -7.32 -36.96 -26.57
C ALA A 385 -6.61 -36.06 -27.60
N LYS A 386 -5.28 -36.17 -27.78
CA LYS A 386 -4.52 -35.38 -28.76
C LYS A 386 -4.30 -36.04 -30.12
N ALA A 387 -4.83 -37.24 -30.34
CA ALA A 387 -4.66 -37.97 -31.62
C ALA A 387 -5.93 -38.01 -32.50
N ALA A 388 -6.96 -37.21 -32.17
CA ALA A 388 -8.23 -37.21 -32.89
C ALA A 388 -8.76 -35.78 -33.16
N SER A 389 -7.89 -34.83 -33.49
CA SER A 389 -8.30 -33.55 -34.09
C SER A 389 -7.33 -33.13 -35.17
#